data_d2ee22ed9824adccd5a33dbdfb95b415
#
_entry.id   d2ee22ed9824adccd5a33dbdfb95b415
#
_cell.length_a   1.000
_cell.length_b   1.000
_cell.length_c   1.000
_cell.angle_alpha   90.00
_cell.angle_beta   90.00
_cell.angle_gamma   90.00
#
_symmetry.space_group_name_H-M   'P 1'
#
loop_
_entity.id
_entity.type
_entity.pdbx_description
1 polymer ?
#
loop_
_entity_poly.entity_id
_entity_poly.type
_entity_poly.pdbx_seq_one_letter_code
_entity_poly.pdbx_strand_id
1 'polypeptide(L)'
;GLYCGYRAGSRRTWRTGGGSWYGRGDYAVYLLQPGEAVEKLLLGVPAALLENFGLVGNAKVGSFASLMQLLVWVFLILLGYGLWYVFRKNTESTDRQKDALTILLASVGVTAFIIGITSAEAAHYYFFMAWFAAAVLVAVMVDHMSEGQPVFAGLILTAVALFAVLNLKYTYCEAATTQDNLKEYQEVADYLTEAGIDYGYAEFWDAERICLITDGRVTMGHSYTMASLSGYWWLTSTKWYPPTLPTEMRTAYVVRTEMREAFEQQFPEGEAPILEYENEKLAVYVGDRNYVEL
;
A
#
# COMPACT_ATOMS: atom_id res chain seq x y z
N GLY A 1 -7.51 18.00 9.38
CA GLY A 1 -6.65 16.90 9.71
C GLY A 1 -7.31 16.00 10.75
N LEU A 2 -8.04 14.96 10.34
CA LEU A 2 -8.35 13.82 11.20
C LEU A 2 -7.33 12.71 10.83
N TYR A 3 -6.06 12.94 11.21
CA TYR A 3 -5.21 11.81 11.51
C TYR A 3 -5.78 11.22 12.79
N CYS A 4 -6.51 10.12 12.69
CA CYS A 4 -6.72 9.23 13.81
C CYS A 4 -5.36 8.68 14.20
N GLY A 5 -4.67 9.40 15.07
CA GLY A 5 -3.49 8.89 15.73
C GLY A 5 -3.90 7.70 16.57
N TYR A 6 -3.69 6.50 16.06
CA TYR A 6 -3.72 5.31 16.86
C TYR A 6 -2.61 5.44 17.91
N ARG A 7 -2.99 5.85 19.13
CA ARG A 7 -2.11 5.72 20.30
C ARG A 7 -1.77 4.24 20.43
N ALA A 8 -0.49 3.95 20.38
CA ALA A 8 0.06 2.66 20.76
C ALA A 8 -0.41 2.35 22.20
N GLY A 9 -1.55 1.67 22.30
CA GLY A 9 -2.09 1.15 23.55
C GLY A 9 -1.22 -0.01 24.00
N SER A 10 -0.91 -0.04 25.29
CA SER A 10 -0.06 -0.97 26.02
C SER A 10 -0.17 -2.41 25.50
N ARG A 11 0.93 -2.93 24.97
CA ARG A 11 1.11 -4.30 24.51
C ARG A 11 0.94 -5.28 25.69
N ARG A 12 -0.18 -6.00 25.76
CA ARG A 12 -0.24 -7.26 26.48
C ARG A 12 -0.04 -8.38 25.46
N THR A 13 1.20 -8.84 25.33
CA THR A 13 1.54 -10.03 24.57
C THR A 13 0.98 -11.26 25.26
N TRP A 14 0.01 -11.91 24.63
CA TRP A 14 -0.37 -13.28 24.98
C TRP A 14 0.72 -14.21 24.46
N ARG A 15 1.61 -14.65 25.37
CA ARG A 15 2.52 -15.76 25.12
C ARG A 15 1.72 -17.04 25.11
N THR A 16 1.17 -17.45 23.99
CA THR A 16 0.86 -18.85 23.75
C THR A 16 2.15 -19.49 23.23
N GLY A 17 2.67 -20.45 24.00
CA GLY A 17 3.87 -21.24 23.64
C GLY A 17 3.57 -22.17 22.47
N GLY A 18 3.66 -21.67 21.26
CA GLY A 18 3.67 -22.41 20.02
C GLY A 18 4.71 -21.75 19.14
N GLY A 19 5.68 -22.54 18.64
CA GLY A 19 6.82 -22.04 17.89
C GLY A 19 6.37 -21.12 16.74
N SER A 20 6.70 -19.85 16.85
CA SER A 20 6.40 -18.85 15.85
C SER A 20 7.27 -19.11 14.62
N TRP A 21 6.66 -19.40 13.52
CA TRP A 21 7.29 -19.52 12.20
C TRP A 21 7.70 -18.15 11.63
N TYR A 22 7.36 -17.07 12.31
CA TYR A 22 7.69 -15.71 11.94
C TYR A 22 8.58 -15.12 13.02
N GLY A 23 9.79 -14.80 12.62
CA GLY A 23 10.82 -14.23 13.46
C GLY A 23 10.36 -12.95 14.18
N ARG A 24 11.05 -12.66 15.24
CA ARG A 24 10.90 -11.52 16.15
C ARG A 24 10.72 -10.21 15.41
N GLY A 25 9.48 -9.79 15.20
CA GLY A 25 9.18 -8.49 14.66
C GLY A 25 7.71 -8.14 14.89
N ASP A 26 7.41 -6.90 15.07
CA ASP A 26 6.09 -6.29 15.32
C ASP A 26 5.07 -6.49 14.17
N TYR A 27 5.36 -7.37 13.22
CA TYR A 27 4.56 -7.67 12.02
C TYR A 27 3.69 -8.92 12.09
N ALA A 28 3.67 -9.60 13.22
CA ALA A 28 2.75 -10.71 13.36
C ALA A 28 1.32 -10.18 13.25
N VAL A 29 0.63 -10.54 12.16
CA VAL A 29 -0.80 -10.32 12.06
C VAL A 29 -1.46 -11.17 13.14
N TYR A 30 -2.10 -10.53 14.10
CA TYR A 30 -2.79 -11.18 15.21
C TYR A 30 -4.28 -10.84 15.18
N LEU A 31 -5.08 -11.66 15.84
CA LEU A 31 -6.50 -11.39 15.99
C LEU A 31 -6.72 -10.23 16.97
N LEU A 32 -7.53 -9.26 16.56
CA LEU A 32 -7.93 -8.14 17.40
C LEU A 32 -8.86 -8.59 18.52
N GLN A 33 -8.92 -7.79 19.58
CA GLN A 33 -9.95 -7.98 20.60
C GLN A 33 -11.33 -7.67 20.01
N PRO A 34 -12.42 -8.30 20.51
CA PRO A 34 -13.76 -8.16 19.92
C PRO A 34 -14.21 -6.71 19.72
N GLY A 35 -13.91 -5.81 20.67
CA GLY A 35 -14.27 -4.39 20.55
C GLY A 35 -13.52 -3.68 19.44
N GLU A 36 -12.22 -3.91 19.32
CA GLU A 36 -11.35 -3.35 18.26
C GLU A 36 -11.74 -3.90 16.89
N ALA A 37 -12.03 -5.20 16.81
CA ALA A 37 -12.48 -5.84 15.57
C ALA A 37 -13.81 -5.25 15.08
N VAL A 38 -14.78 -5.04 15.98
CA VAL A 38 -16.05 -4.41 15.64
C VAL A 38 -15.86 -2.98 15.15
N GLU A 39 -15.07 -2.16 15.85
CA GLU A 39 -14.75 -0.80 15.42
C GLU A 39 -14.10 -0.78 14.04
N LYS A 40 -13.13 -1.65 13.82
CA LYS A 40 -12.43 -1.74 12.53
C LYS A 40 -13.34 -2.22 11.41
N LEU A 41 -14.21 -3.21 11.65
CA LEU A 41 -15.20 -3.67 10.69
C LEU A 41 -16.23 -2.59 10.34
N LEU A 42 -16.63 -1.77 11.30
CA LEU A 42 -17.66 -0.75 11.08
C LEU A 42 -17.11 0.57 10.51
N LEU A 43 -15.86 0.91 10.78
CA LEU A 43 -15.29 2.20 10.38
C LEU A 43 -14.10 2.05 9.45
N GLY A 44 -13.09 1.25 9.81
CA GLY A 44 -11.84 1.12 9.05
C GLY A 44 -12.03 0.43 7.70
N VAL A 45 -12.71 -0.70 7.67
CA VAL A 45 -12.97 -1.47 6.44
C VAL A 45 -13.83 -0.70 5.45
N PRO A 46 -15.00 -0.12 5.85
CA PRO A 46 -15.78 0.73 4.95
C PRO A 46 -15.02 1.94 4.45
N ALA A 47 -14.23 2.61 5.31
CA ALA A 47 -13.39 3.73 4.88
C ALA A 47 -12.39 3.32 3.80
N ALA A 48 -11.66 2.22 4.00
CA ALA A 48 -10.70 1.71 3.01
C ALA A 48 -11.39 1.27 1.70
N LEU A 49 -12.58 0.67 1.78
CA LEU A 49 -13.37 0.31 0.60
C LEU A 49 -13.82 1.55 -0.17
N LEU A 50 -14.29 2.60 0.51
CA LEU A 50 -14.68 3.86 -0.11
C LEU A 50 -13.48 4.59 -0.72
N GLU A 51 -12.33 4.58 -0.03
CA GLU A 51 -11.08 5.12 -0.53
C GLU A 51 -10.60 4.39 -1.79
N ASN A 52 -10.78 3.06 -1.86
CA ASN A 52 -10.51 2.26 -3.06
C ASN A 52 -11.27 2.78 -4.30
N PHE A 53 -12.46 3.36 -4.12
CA PHE A 53 -13.22 4.01 -5.19
C PHE A 53 -12.92 5.51 -5.35
N GLY A 54 -11.91 6.04 -4.65
CA GLY A 54 -11.45 7.42 -4.76
C GLY A 54 -12.16 8.43 -3.83
N LEU A 55 -12.85 7.94 -2.78
CA LEU A 55 -13.38 8.82 -1.73
C LEU A 55 -12.26 9.21 -0.76
N VAL A 56 -11.78 10.44 -0.87
CA VAL A 56 -10.72 11.00 0.01
C VAL A 56 -11.36 11.93 1.04
N GLY A 57 -11.04 11.73 2.32
CA GLY A 57 -11.75 12.36 3.45
C GLY A 57 -11.67 13.88 3.58
N ASN A 58 -10.89 14.63 2.77
CA ASN A 58 -10.56 16.03 3.01
C ASN A 58 -10.70 16.95 1.79
N ALA A 59 -11.68 16.74 0.92
CA ALA A 59 -11.89 17.62 -0.21
C ALA A 59 -12.52 18.96 0.24
N LYS A 60 -11.89 20.08 -0.12
CA LYS A 60 -12.49 21.40 0.08
C LYS A 60 -13.72 21.55 -0.81
N VAL A 61 -14.84 22.04 -0.25
CA VAL A 61 -16.08 22.30 -0.98
C VAL A 61 -15.79 23.25 -2.16
N GLY A 62 -16.28 22.89 -3.36
CA GLY A 62 -16.05 23.66 -4.59
C GLY A 62 -14.72 23.34 -5.31
N SER A 63 -13.87 22.47 -4.77
CA SER A 63 -12.68 21.99 -5.45
C SER A 63 -12.99 20.88 -6.47
N PHE A 64 -12.04 20.63 -7.40
CA PHE A 64 -12.14 19.51 -8.31
C PHE A 64 -12.27 18.16 -7.55
N ALA A 65 -11.57 18.02 -6.42
CA ALA A 65 -11.67 16.85 -5.57
C ALA A 65 -13.08 16.65 -5.01
N SER A 66 -13.80 17.71 -4.63
CA SER A 66 -15.19 17.60 -4.17
C SER A 66 -16.16 17.18 -5.27
N LEU A 67 -15.91 17.61 -6.52
CA LEU A 67 -16.69 17.15 -7.68
C LEU A 67 -16.44 15.65 -7.93
N MET A 68 -15.18 15.20 -7.83
CA MET A 68 -14.82 13.78 -7.95
C MET A 68 -15.55 12.95 -6.88
N GLN A 69 -15.60 13.41 -5.64
CA GLN A 69 -16.32 12.71 -4.57
C GLN A 69 -17.82 12.58 -4.86
N LEU A 70 -18.46 13.61 -5.39
CA LEU A 70 -19.86 13.53 -5.83
C LEU A 70 -20.04 12.46 -6.90
N LEU A 71 -19.16 12.39 -7.89
CA LEU A 71 -19.21 11.37 -8.93
C LEU A 71 -19.01 9.95 -8.38
N VAL A 72 -18.12 9.79 -7.40
CA VAL A 72 -17.95 8.50 -6.70
C VAL A 72 -19.24 8.10 -5.99
N TRP A 73 -19.90 9.00 -5.28
CA TRP A 73 -21.18 8.72 -4.64
C TRP A 73 -22.25 8.32 -5.66
N VAL A 74 -22.37 9.03 -6.77
CA VAL A 74 -23.29 8.66 -7.87
C VAL A 74 -22.96 7.26 -8.39
N PHE A 75 -21.67 6.96 -8.60
CA PHE A 75 -21.23 5.64 -9.04
C PHE A 75 -21.57 4.54 -8.02
N LEU A 76 -21.35 4.76 -6.73
CA LEU A 76 -21.70 3.80 -5.67
C LEU A 76 -23.21 3.56 -5.57
N ILE A 77 -24.03 4.61 -5.75
CA ILE A 77 -25.49 4.48 -5.79
C ILE A 77 -25.90 3.63 -7.00
N LEU A 78 -25.29 3.86 -8.17
CA LEU A 78 -25.55 3.05 -9.36
C LEU A 78 -25.13 1.58 -9.15
N LEU A 79 -23.99 1.33 -8.51
CA LEU A 79 -23.57 -0.04 -8.15
C LEU A 79 -24.59 -0.69 -7.18
N GLY A 80 -25.03 0.02 -6.15
CA GLY A 80 -26.04 -0.46 -5.22
C GLY A 80 -27.37 -0.80 -5.91
N TYR A 81 -27.80 0.06 -6.81
CA TYR A 81 -28.99 -0.20 -7.64
C TYR A 81 -28.77 -1.44 -8.55
N GLY A 82 -27.62 -1.55 -9.17
CA GLY A 82 -27.27 -2.70 -10.01
C GLY A 82 -27.25 -4.02 -9.24
N LEU A 83 -26.69 -4.03 -8.04
CA LEU A 83 -26.72 -5.21 -7.17
C LEU A 83 -28.16 -5.61 -6.86
N TRP A 84 -28.97 -4.66 -6.42
CA TRP A 84 -30.39 -4.92 -6.19
C TRP A 84 -31.09 -5.44 -7.44
N TYR A 85 -30.81 -4.86 -8.60
CA TYR A 85 -31.40 -5.27 -9.88
C TYR A 85 -31.02 -6.70 -10.25
N VAL A 86 -29.75 -7.07 -10.21
CA VAL A 86 -29.25 -8.40 -10.60
C VAL A 86 -29.76 -9.51 -9.68
N PHE A 87 -29.83 -9.26 -8.38
CA PHE A 87 -30.29 -10.25 -7.39
C PHE A 87 -31.79 -10.23 -7.13
N ARG A 88 -32.50 -9.33 -7.73
CA ARG A 88 -33.97 -9.30 -7.66
C ARG A 88 -34.58 -10.53 -8.35
N LYS A 89 -35.70 -11.03 -7.76
CA LYS A 89 -36.30 -12.34 -8.04
C LYS A 89 -36.77 -12.61 -9.49
N ASN A 90 -36.89 -11.60 -10.35
CA ASN A 90 -37.43 -11.70 -11.71
C ASN A 90 -36.47 -11.12 -12.77
N THR A 91 -35.18 -11.21 -12.56
CA THR A 91 -34.20 -10.68 -13.51
C THR A 91 -33.79 -11.76 -14.51
N GLU A 92 -33.64 -11.38 -15.77
CA GLU A 92 -33.17 -12.25 -16.84
C GLU A 92 -31.64 -12.51 -16.80
N SER A 93 -30.96 -12.08 -15.73
CA SER A 93 -29.55 -12.34 -15.53
C SER A 93 -29.27 -13.83 -15.55
N THR A 94 -28.31 -14.24 -16.37
CA THR A 94 -27.91 -15.66 -16.44
C THR A 94 -27.31 -16.14 -15.13
N ASP A 95 -27.44 -17.43 -14.82
CA ASP A 95 -26.86 -18.01 -13.59
C ASP A 95 -25.34 -17.77 -13.56
N ARG A 96 -24.65 -17.84 -14.70
CA ARG A 96 -23.19 -17.56 -14.81
C ARG A 96 -22.83 -16.12 -14.39
N GLN A 97 -23.63 -15.13 -14.75
CA GLN A 97 -23.41 -13.73 -14.37
C GLN A 97 -23.58 -13.55 -12.87
N LYS A 98 -24.61 -14.17 -12.27
CA LYS A 98 -24.85 -14.17 -10.82
C LYS A 98 -23.75 -14.88 -10.05
N ASP A 99 -23.29 -16.03 -10.54
CA ASP A 99 -22.21 -16.79 -9.93
C ASP A 99 -20.88 -16.00 -9.97
N ALA A 100 -20.52 -15.41 -11.11
CA ALA A 100 -19.32 -14.59 -11.23
C ALA A 100 -19.35 -13.41 -10.26
N LEU A 101 -20.46 -12.69 -10.20
CA LEU A 101 -20.64 -11.55 -9.30
C LEU A 101 -20.60 -12.00 -7.83
N THR A 102 -21.23 -13.15 -7.50
CA THR A 102 -21.21 -13.71 -6.15
C THR A 102 -19.81 -14.06 -5.70
N ILE A 103 -18.98 -14.68 -6.57
CA ILE A 103 -17.60 -15.03 -6.26
C ILE A 103 -16.77 -13.76 -6.00
N LEU A 104 -16.92 -12.73 -6.84
CA LEU A 104 -16.20 -11.47 -6.66
C LEU A 104 -16.62 -10.74 -5.38
N LEU A 105 -17.91 -10.66 -5.08
CA LEU A 105 -18.41 -10.07 -3.85
C LEU A 105 -18.01 -10.87 -2.61
N ALA A 106 -18.00 -12.20 -2.69
CA ALA A 106 -17.50 -13.05 -1.63
C ALA A 106 -16.01 -12.80 -1.37
N SER A 107 -15.20 -12.64 -2.41
CA SER A 107 -13.77 -12.28 -2.26
C SER A 107 -13.61 -10.94 -1.52
N VAL A 108 -14.37 -9.92 -1.87
CA VAL A 108 -14.37 -8.63 -1.15
C VAL A 108 -14.81 -8.81 0.31
N GLY A 109 -15.87 -9.59 0.55
CA GLY A 109 -16.38 -9.88 1.90
C GLY A 109 -15.37 -10.64 2.77
N VAL A 110 -14.70 -11.65 2.21
CA VAL A 110 -13.64 -12.41 2.92
C VAL A 110 -12.46 -11.51 3.24
N THR A 111 -12.01 -10.69 2.28
CA THR A 111 -10.95 -9.72 2.52
C THR A 111 -11.33 -8.74 3.63
N ALA A 112 -12.53 -8.16 3.56
CA ALA A 112 -13.07 -7.26 4.57
C ALA A 112 -13.11 -7.91 5.96
N PHE A 113 -13.55 -9.16 6.04
CA PHE A 113 -13.62 -9.92 7.28
C PHE A 113 -12.22 -10.15 7.86
N ILE A 114 -11.27 -10.68 7.06
CA ILE A 114 -9.90 -10.95 7.51
C ILE A 114 -9.24 -9.66 8.01
N ILE A 115 -9.30 -8.59 7.22
CA ILE A 115 -8.72 -7.29 7.61
C ILE A 115 -9.40 -6.76 8.88
N GLY A 116 -10.71 -6.88 8.98
CA GLY A 116 -11.48 -6.35 10.10
C GLY A 116 -11.20 -7.04 11.43
N ILE A 117 -10.93 -8.35 11.42
CA ILE A 117 -10.67 -9.11 12.66
C ILE A 117 -9.20 -9.22 13.02
N THR A 118 -8.29 -8.75 12.17
CA THR A 118 -6.85 -8.84 12.37
C THR A 118 -6.19 -7.47 12.56
N SER A 119 -4.95 -7.46 13.06
CA SER A 119 -4.12 -6.26 13.17
C SER A 119 -3.62 -5.75 11.81
N ALA A 120 -3.86 -6.46 10.69
CA ALA A 120 -3.48 -6.01 9.36
C ALA A 120 -4.07 -4.61 9.06
N GLU A 121 -3.31 -3.75 8.44
CA GLU A 121 -3.78 -2.41 8.07
C GLU A 121 -4.99 -2.49 7.13
N ALA A 122 -5.99 -1.63 7.33
CA ALA A 122 -7.13 -1.51 6.44
C ALA A 122 -6.77 -0.59 5.27
N ALA A 123 -5.94 -1.07 4.36
CA ALA A 123 -5.51 -0.31 3.20
C ALA A 123 -6.41 -0.56 1.99
N HIS A 124 -6.68 0.50 1.23
CA HIS A 124 -7.61 0.47 0.09
C HIS A 124 -7.20 -0.52 -1.01
N TYR A 125 -5.91 -0.71 -1.26
CA TYR A 125 -5.41 -1.61 -2.30
C TYR A 125 -5.74 -3.09 -2.07
N TYR A 126 -6.10 -3.51 -0.86
CA TYR A 126 -6.57 -4.88 -0.62
C TYR A 126 -7.97 -5.13 -1.20
N PHE A 127 -8.71 -4.07 -1.52
CA PHE A 127 -10.07 -4.15 -2.07
C PHE A 127 -10.13 -4.05 -3.59
N PHE A 128 -9.03 -4.25 -4.30
CA PHE A 128 -8.98 -4.16 -5.78
C PHE A 128 -10.01 -5.07 -6.47
N MET A 129 -10.39 -6.21 -5.86
CA MET A 129 -11.44 -7.09 -6.37
C MET A 129 -12.81 -6.41 -6.46
N ALA A 130 -13.06 -5.34 -5.69
CA ALA A 130 -14.28 -4.56 -5.79
C ALA A 130 -14.42 -3.87 -7.16
N TRP A 131 -13.31 -3.50 -7.82
CA TRP A 131 -13.33 -2.95 -9.17
C TRP A 131 -13.77 -3.96 -10.20
N PHE A 132 -13.35 -5.22 -10.10
CA PHE A 132 -13.82 -6.29 -10.98
C PHE A 132 -15.30 -6.57 -10.76
N ALA A 133 -15.75 -6.61 -9.51
CA ALA A 133 -17.17 -6.74 -9.20
C ALA A 133 -17.99 -5.58 -9.80
N ALA A 134 -17.51 -4.34 -9.66
CA ALA A 134 -18.13 -3.16 -10.24
C ALA A 134 -18.20 -3.24 -11.78
N ALA A 135 -17.11 -3.64 -12.44
CA ALA A 135 -17.07 -3.77 -13.89
C ALA A 135 -18.06 -4.84 -14.41
N VAL A 136 -18.10 -6.01 -13.79
CA VAL A 136 -19.07 -7.07 -14.14
C VAL A 136 -20.49 -6.57 -13.91
N LEU A 137 -20.75 -5.89 -12.81
CA LEU A 137 -22.08 -5.36 -12.48
C LEU A 137 -22.54 -4.34 -13.51
N VAL A 138 -21.68 -3.38 -13.89
CA VAL A 138 -21.97 -2.39 -14.92
C VAL A 138 -22.23 -3.07 -16.26
N ALA A 139 -21.43 -4.06 -16.66
CA ALA A 139 -21.62 -4.79 -17.91
C ALA A 139 -22.99 -5.49 -17.94
N VAL A 140 -23.36 -6.19 -16.85
CA VAL A 140 -24.67 -6.85 -16.74
C VAL A 140 -25.82 -5.84 -16.79
N MET A 141 -25.70 -4.69 -16.10
CA MET A 141 -26.71 -3.64 -16.14
C MET A 141 -26.89 -3.08 -17.55
N VAL A 142 -25.80 -2.76 -18.22
CA VAL A 142 -25.84 -2.20 -19.58
C VAL A 142 -26.45 -3.20 -20.55
N ASP A 143 -26.06 -4.46 -20.49
CA ASP A 143 -26.60 -5.53 -21.32
C ASP A 143 -28.13 -5.61 -21.20
N HIS A 144 -28.64 -5.70 -19.98
CA HIS A 144 -30.07 -5.78 -19.74
C HIS A 144 -30.86 -4.52 -20.09
N MET A 145 -30.25 -3.34 -19.92
CA MET A 145 -30.94 -2.08 -20.18
C MET A 145 -30.88 -1.67 -21.65
N SER A 146 -29.92 -2.23 -22.41
CA SER A 146 -29.72 -1.85 -23.82
C SER A 146 -30.94 -2.15 -24.70
N GLU A 147 -31.66 -3.24 -24.43
CA GLU A 147 -32.84 -3.64 -25.21
C GLU A 147 -34.12 -2.88 -24.84
N GLY A 148 -34.32 -2.61 -23.52
CA GLY A 148 -35.56 -1.99 -23.05
C GLY A 148 -35.47 -0.50 -22.74
N GLN A 149 -34.28 -0.02 -22.39
CA GLN A 149 -34.04 1.35 -21.94
C GLN A 149 -32.68 1.88 -22.42
N PRO A 150 -32.48 2.02 -23.75
CA PRO A 150 -31.16 2.34 -24.32
C PRO A 150 -30.62 3.71 -23.86
N VAL A 151 -31.48 4.66 -23.56
CA VAL A 151 -31.08 5.96 -23.01
C VAL A 151 -30.42 5.81 -21.64
N PHE A 152 -31.00 4.99 -20.76
CA PHE A 152 -30.42 4.73 -19.44
C PHE A 152 -29.09 3.95 -19.53
N ALA A 153 -29.01 2.96 -20.40
CA ALA A 153 -27.75 2.26 -20.68
C ALA A 153 -26.68 3.25 -21.15
N GLY A 154 -27.01 4.16 -22.05
CA GLY A 154 -26.13 5.23 -22.51
C GLY A 154 -25.68 6.18 -21.38
N LEU A 155 -26.59 6.55 -20.48
CA LEU A 155 -26.27 7.40 -19.32
C LEU A 155 -25.31 6.69 -18.35
N ILE A 156 -25.52 5.39 -18.09
CA ILE A 156 -24.62 4.59 -17.24
C ILE A 156 -23.23 4.54 -17.86
N LEU A 157 -23.11 4.21 -19.16
CA LEU A 157 -21.83 4.17 -19.84
C LEU A 157 -21.15 5.54 -19.85
N THR A 158 -21.89 6.62 -20.06
CA THR A 158 -21.36 7.98 -19.99
C THR A 158 -20.83 8.31 -18.61
N ALA A 159 -21.58 7.97 -17.56
CA ALA A 159 -21.15 8.20 -16.17
C ALA A 159 -19.88 7.39 -15.82
N VAL A 160 -19.81 6.13 -16.24
CA VAL A 160 -18.63 5.27 -16.04
C VAL A 160 -17.43 5.81 -16.83
N ALA A 161 -17.64 6.20 -18.09
CA ALA A 161 -16.57 6.77 -18.91
C ALA A 161 -16.04 8.09 -18.32
N LEU A 162 -16.93 8.97 -17.89
CA LEU A 162 -16.55 10.22 -17.21
C LEU A 162 -15.78 9.95 -15.94
N PHE A 163 -16.25 9.02 -15.11
CA PHE A 163 -15.57 8.59 -13.89
C PHE A 163 -14.17 8.05 -14.20
N ALA A 164 -14.03 7.17 -15.22
CA ALA A 164 -12.76 6.61 -15.63
C ALA A 164 -11.78 7.68 -16.13
N VAL A 165 -12.24 8.62 -16.96
CA VAL A 165 -11.41 9.72 -17.50
C VAL A 165 -10.92 10.63 -16.36
N LEU A 166 -11.79 10.94 -15.41
CA LEU A 166 -11.44 11.81 -14.29
C LEU A 166 -10.46 11.13 -13.33
N ASN A 167 -10.64 9.82 -13.07
CA ASN A 167 -9.68 9.03 -12.28
C ASN A 167 -8.33 8.94 -12.99
N LEU A 168 -8.33 8.68 -14.30
CA LEU A 168 -7.10 8.65 -15.10
C LEU A 168 -6.35 9.99 -15.04
N LYS A 169 -7.08 11.11 -15.16
CA LYS A 169 -6.50 12.44 -15.01
C LYS A 169 -5.91 12.65 -13.61
N TYR A 170 -6.64 12.24 -12.56
CA TYR A 170 -6.16 12.34 -11.19
C TYR A 170 -4.89 11.52 -10.99
N THR A 171 -4.90 10.26 -11.40
CA THR A 171 -3.74 9.35 -11.35
C THR A 171 -2.55 9.89 -12.14
N TYR A 172 -2.80 10.48 -13.32
CA TYR A 172 -1.73 11.09 -14.13
C TYR A 172 -1.12 12.31 -13.43
N CYS A 173 -1.94 13.17 -12.84
CA CYS A 173 -1.44 14.33 -12.09
C CYS A 173 -0.65 13.91 -10.83
N GLU A 174 -1.12 12.86 -10.16
CA GLU A 174 -0.43 12.31 -9.00
C GLU A 174 0.89 11.63 -9.40
N ALA A 175 0.89 10.87 -10.50
CA ALA A 175 2.10 10.27 -11.05
C ALA A 175 3.13 11.33 -11.46
N ALA A 176 2.71 12.46 -12.04
CA ALA A 176 3.59 13.56 -12.38
C ALA A 176 4.24 14.19 -11.15
N THR A 177 3.47 14.39 -10.07
CA THR A 177 4.02 14.86 -8.77
C THR A 177 4.92 13.83 -8.10
N THR A 178 4.64 12.53 -8.30
CA THR A 178 5.49 11.46 -7.79
C THR A 178 6.83 11.39 -8.53
N GLN A 179 6.86 11.78 -9.80
CA GLN A 179 8.09 11.83 -10.59
C GLN A 179 9.08 12.88 -10.02
N ASP A 180 8.60 14.00 -9.53
CA ASP A 180 9.43 14.97 -8.80
C ASP A 180 9.98 14.37 -7.50
N ASN A 181 9.23 13.49 -6.83
CA ASN A 181 9.69 12.79 -5.62
C ASN A 181 10.74 11.67 -5.89
N LEU A 182 10.97 11.30 -7.14
CA LEU A 182 12.01 10.32 -7.50
C LEU A 182 13.38 10.97 -7.72
N LYS A 183 13.45 12.29 -7.83
CA LYS A 183 14.69 12.99 -8.10
C LYS A 183 15.76 12.72 -7.03
N GLU A 184 15.36 12.79 -5.76
CA GLU A 184 16.27 12.53 -4.64
C GLU A 184 16.79 11.09 -4.63
N TYR A 185 15.96 10.12 -5.04
CA TYR A 185 16.38 8.72 -5.19
C TYR A 185 17.30 8.52 -6.40
N GLN A 186 17.07 9.24 -7.49
CA GLN A 186 17.95 9.22 -8.66
C GLN A 186 19.35 9.75 -8.30
N GLU A 187 19.42 10.86 -7.58
CA GLU A 187 20.69 11.43 -7.11
C GLU A 187 21.47 10.46 -6.23
N VAL A 188 20.79 9.74 -5.32
CA VAL A 188 21.40 8.70 -4.49
C VAL A 188 21.87 7.51 -5.33
N ALA A 189 21.07 7.06 -6.28
CA ALA A 189 21.40 5.95 -7.17
C ALA A 189 22.62 6.28 -8.06
N ASP A 190 22.68 7.50 -8.56
CA ASP A 190 23.81 8.00 -9.35
C ASP A 190 25.07 8.05 -8.48
N TYR A 191 24.98 8.62 -7.27
CA TYR A 191 26.09 8.64 -6.32
C TYR A 191 26.61 7.24 -6.01
N LEU A 192 25.75 6.28 -5.64
CA LEU A 192 26.15 4.91 -5.32
C LEU A 192 26.87 4.24 -6.51
N THR A 193 26.35 4.47 -7.72
CA THR A 193 26.92 3.92 -8.96
C THR A 193 28.30 4.53 -9.26
N GLU A 194 28.43 5.85 -9.14
CA GLU A 194 29.70 6.56 -9.37
C GLU A 194 30.76 6.24 -8.32
N ALA A 195 30.34 6.07 -7.06
CA ALA A 195 31.21 5.66 -5.95
C ALA A 195 31.63 4.17 -6.00
N GLY A 196 31.06 3.38 -6.95
CA GLY A 196 31.32 1.95 -7.07
C GLY A 196 30.85 1.17 -5.85
N ILE A 197 29.70 1.53 -5.31
CA ILE A 197 29.06 0.85 -4.18
C ILE A 197 27.96 -0.05 -4.73
N ASP A 198 28.21 -1.35 -4.73
CA ASP A 198 27.30 -2.35 -5.32
C ASP A 198 26.27 -2.87 -4.33
N TYR A 199 26.44 -2.56 -3.04
CA TYR A 199 25.64 -3.13 -1.97
C TYR A 199 25.34 -2.16 -0.82
N GLY A 200 24.11 -2.25 -0.29
CA GLY A 200 23.71 -1.43 0.84
C GLY A 200 22.42 -1.89 1.49
N TYR A 201 21.94 -1.07 2.44
CA TYR A 201 20.66 -1.25 3.12
C TYR A 201 19.85 0.05 3.12
N ALA A 202 18.55 -0.10 3.04
CA ALA A 202 17.58 0.97 3.25
C ALA A 202 16.26 0.39 3.79
N GLU A 203 15.34 1.24 4.19
CA GLU A 203 13.97 0.79 4.43
C GLU A 203 13.35 0.21 3.14
N PHE A 204 12.44 -0.75 3.28
CA PHE A 204 11.92 -1.55 2.18
C PHE A 204 11.58 -0.76 0.91
N TRP A 205 10.75 0.28 1.02
CA TRP A 205 10.34 1.05 -0.16
C TRP A 205 11.45 1.91 -0.75
N ASP A 206 12.41 2.34 0.05
CA ASP A 206 13.55 3.12 -0.40
C ASP A 206 14.58 2.21 -1.07
N ALA A 207 14.80 1.02 -0.52
CA ALA A 207 15.64 -0.03 -1.10
C ALA A 207 15.14 -0.44 -2.51
N GLU A 208 13.85 -0.75 -2.64
CA GLU A 208 13.24 -1.16 -3.90
C GLU A 208 13.34 -0.07 -4.98
N ARG A 209 13.14 1.20 -4.61
CA ARG A 209 13.30 2.32 -5.54
C ARG A 209 14.72 2.45 -6.08
N ILE A 210 15.72 2.35 -5.19
CA ILE A 210 17.13 2.42 -5.58
C ILE A 210 17.50 1.24 -6.47
N CYS A 211 17.12 0.02 -6.12
CA CYS A 211 17.32 -1.16 -6.95
C CYS A 211 16.70 -0.98 -8.35
N LEU A 212 15.48 -0.47 -8.42
CA LEU A 212 14.76 -0.24 -9.69
C LEU A 212 15.47 0.83 -10.54
N ILE A 213 15.85 1.96 -9.95
CA ILE A 213 16.50 3.07 -10.65
C ILE A 213 17.89 2.66 -11.18
N THR A 214 18.61 1.85 -10.42
CA THR A 214 19.95 1.36 -10.84
C THR A 214 19.88 0.16 -11.80
N ASP A 215 18.68 -0.29 -12.17
CA ASP A 215 18.48 -1.51 -12.96
C ASP A 215 19.17 -2.73 -12.31
N GLY A 216 19.12 -2.83 -10.99
CA GLY A 216 19.71 -3.89 -10.19
C GLY A 216 21.25 -3.86 -10.09
N ARG A 217 21.93 -2.80 -10.56
CA ARG A 217 23.38 -2.65 -10.40
C ARG A 217 23.78 -2.47 -8.95
N VAL A 218 22.98 -1.76 -8.18
CA VAL A 218 23.12 -1.66 -6.73
C VAL A 218 22.08 -2.56 -6.08
N THR A 219 22.54 -3.51 -5.27
CA THR A 219 21.66 -4.38 -4.48
C THR A 219 21.41 -3.77 -3.12
N MET A 220 20.16 -3.50 -2.78
CA MET A 220 19.80 -2.97 -1.48
C MET A 220 19.06 -4.03 -0.66
N GLY A 221 19.67 -4.43 0.46
CA GLY A 221 19.00 -5.23 1.48
C GLY A 221 17.93 -4.41 2.21
N HIS A 222 16.87 -5.08 2.64
CA HIS A 222 15.76 -4.40 3.30
C HIS A 222 16.00 -4.30 4.80
N SER A 223 15.92 -3.10 5.37
CA SER A 223 15.79 -2.88 6.80
C SER A 223 14.34 -2.55 7.16
N TYR A 224 13.93 -2.97 8.34
CA TYR A 224 12.65 -2.57 8.89
C TYR A 224 12.58 -1.08 9.18
N THR A 225 13.59 -0.63 9.87
CA THR A 225 13.87 0.78 10.07
C THR A 225 15.36 0.97 10.22
N MET A 226 15.88 2.02 9.62
CA MET A 226 17.29 2.36 9.76
C MET A 226 17.64 2.80 11.18
N ALA A 227 16.63 3.09 12.04
CA ALA A 227 16.82 3.37 13.45
C ALA A 227 17.10 2.13 14.33
N SER A 228 17.02 0.91 13.81
CA SER A 228 17.29 -0.32 14.60
C SER A 228 18.24 -1.30 13.91
N LEU A 229 18.66 -1.03 12.69
CA LEU A 229 19.53 -1.89 11.86
C LEU A 229 19.07 -3.36 11.81
N SER A 230 17.76 -3.59 11.96
CA SER A 230 17.17 -4.91 11.91
C SER A 230 16.71 -5.23 10.48
N GLY A 231 17.06 -6.41 9.99
CA GLY A 231 16.62 -6.90 8.69
C GLY A 231 15.11 -7.03 8.60
N TYR A 232 14.57 -6.85 7.41
CA TYR A 232 13.15 -6.95 7.13
C TYR A 232 12.82 -8.29 6.46
N TRP A 233 12.11 -9.15 7.17
CA TRP A 233 11.87 -10.53 6.73
C TRP A 233 10.89 -10.69 5.58
N TRP A 234 10.10 -9.67 5.28
CA TRP A 234 9.10 -9.75 4.24
C TRP A 234 9.68 -9.43 2.87
N LEU A 235 9.43 -10.29 1.90
CA LEU A 235 9.88 -10.17 0.51
C LEU A 235 11.41 -9.96 0.37
N THR A 236 12.19 -10.52 1.28
CA THR A 236 13.65 -10.40 1.28
C THR A 236 14.35 -11.75 1.11
N SER A 237 15.61 -11.72 0.73
CA SER A 237 16.45 -12.91 0.63
C SER A 237 17.46 -12.96 1.76
N THR A 238 17.58 -14.12 2.42
CA THR A 238 18.62 -14.34 3.44
C THR A 238 20.05 -14.15 2.89
N LYS A 239 20.19 -14.19 1.55
CA LYS A 239 21.49 -13.93 0.88
C LYS A 239 21.98 -12.50 1.07
N TRP A 240 21.09 -11.58 1.45
CA TRP A 240 21.40 -10.15 1.62
C TRP A 240 21.81 -9.79 3.05
N TYR A 241 22.03 -10.79 3.90
CA TYR A 241 22.37 -10.54 5.30
C TYR A 241 23.48 -11.48 5.80
N PRO A 242 24.26 -11.10 6.83
CA PRO A 242 25.11 -12.02 7.54
C PRO A 242 24.33 -13.23 8.12
N PRO A 243 24.89 -14.44 8.21
CA PRO A 243 26.28 -14.76 7.84
C PRO A 243 26.49 -15.09 6.36
N THR A 244 25.48 -15.00 5.51
CA THR A 244 25.60 -15.34 4.09
C THR A 244 26.42 -14.30 3.33
N LEU A 245 26.30 -13.01 3.69
CA LEU A 245 27.22 -11.98 3.26
C LEU A 245 28.39 -11.82 4.24
N PRO A 246 29.58 -11.44 3.75
CA PRO A 246 30.67 -11.08 4.64
C PRO A 246 30.28 -9.93 5.57
N THR A 247 30.67 -10.03 6.83
CA THR A 247 30.49 -8.93 7.79
C THR A 247 31.38 -7.74 7.42
N GLU A 248 32.58 -8.01 6.96
CA GLU A 248 33.54 -7.00 6.52
C GLU A 248 33.41 -6.79 5.02
N MET A 249 32.63 -5.79 4.64
CA MET A 249 32.46 -5.35 3.26
C MET A 249 32.02 -3.90 3.22
N ARG A 250 32.42 -3.18 2.17
CA ARG A 250 31.95 -1.81 1.95
C ARG A 250 30.45 -1.81 1.73
N THR A 251 29.72 -1.17 2.62
CA THR A 251 28.26 -1.21 2.71
C THR A 251 27.71 0.19 2.80
N ALA A 252 26.74 0.53 1.95
CA ALA A 252 25.97 1.76 2.07
C ALA A 252 24.75 1.59 2.98
N TYR A 253 24.43 2.63 3.71
CA TYR A 253 23.19 2.75 4.50
C TYR A 253 22.47 4.00 4.03
N VAL A 254 21.34 3.80 3.34
CA VAL A 254 20.52 4.91 2.87
C VAL A 254 19.43 5.18 3.90
N VAL A 255 19.53 6.34 4.53
CA VAL A 255 18.74 6.74 5.69
C VAL A 255 17.94 7.98 5.33
N ARG A 256 16.66 8.03 5.70
CA ARG A 256 15.88 9.27 5.58
C ARG A 256 16.46 10.34 6.49
N THR A 257 16.56 11.57 6.01
CA THR A 257 17.16 12.69 6.76
C THR A 257 16.52 12.90 8.14
N GLU A 258 15.21 12.63 8.26
CA GLU A 258 14.46 12.68 9.51
C GLU A 258 14.87 11.60 10.54
N MET A 259 15.54 10.53 10.08
CA MET A 259 15.98 9.41 10.92
C MET A 259 17.48 9.39 11.20
N ARG A 260 18.22 10.37 10.71
CA ARG A 260 19.69 10.44 10.86
C ARG A 260 20.15 10.32 12.30
N GLU A 261 19.59 11.14 13.18
CA GLU A 261 19.98 11.18 14.58
C GLU A 261 19.79 9.81 15.24
N ALA A 262 18.65 9.16 14.99
CA ALA A 262 18.36 7.83 15.51
C ALA A 262 19.27 6.75 14.92
N PHE A 263 19.69 6.90 13.66
CA PHE A 263 20.64 6.00 13.00
C PHE A 263 22.04 6.16 13.62
N GLU A 264 22.54 7.37 13.76
CA GLU A 264 23.89 7.66 14.28
C GLU A 264 24.05 7.20 15.74
N GLN A 265 22.99 7.30 16.56
CA GLN A 265 22.99 6.90 17.96
C GLN A 265 23.15 5.38 18.20
N GLN A 266 23.03 4.56 17.16
CA GLN A 266 23.16 3.09 17.32
C GLN A 266 24.60 2.63 17.38
N PHE A 267 25.54 3.45 16.97
CA PHE A 267 26.93 3.08 16.88
C PHE A 267 27.74 3.59 18.07
N PRO A 268 28.70 2.79 18.57
CA PRO A 268 29.68 3.30 19.51
C PRO A 268 30.47 4.48 18.91
N GLU A 269 30.98 5.32 19.78
CA GLU A 269 31.79 6.46 19.35
C GLU A 269 33.00 6.02 18.50
N GLY A 270 33.08 6.53 17.28
CA GLY A 270 34.14 6.21 16.33
C GLY A 270 33.91 4.96 15.46
N GLU A 271 32.81 4.23 15.63
CA GLU A 271 32.47 3.05 14.82
C GLU A 271 31.33 3.30 13.81
N ALA A 272 30.73 4.48 13.84
CA ALA A 272 29.66 4.82 12.93
C ALA A 272 30.13 4.87 11.46
N PRO A 273 29.32 4.40 10.49
CA PRO A 273 29.55 4.66 9.07
C PRO A 273 29.68 6.15 8.79
N ILE A 274 30.45 6.50 7.79
CA ILE A 274 30.74 7.89 7.43
C ILE A 274 29.64 8.41 6.51
N LEU A 275 29.09 9.59 6.79
CA LEU A 275 28.21 10.30 5.89
C LEU A 275 29.01 10.75 4.67
N GLU A 276 28.73 10.17 3.50
CA GLU A 276 29.44 10.49 2.24
C GLU A 276 28.60 11.33 1.28
N TYR A 277 27.26 11.20 1.35
CA TYR A 277 26.34 11.96 0.49
C TYR A 277 25.04 12.30 1.25
N GLU A 278 24.45 13.45 0.94
CA GLU A 278 23.17 13.87 1.50
C GLU A 278 22.42 14.77 0.51
N ASN A 279 21.12 14.59 0.43
CA ASN A 279 20.18 15.51 -0.21
C ASN A 279 19.02 15.88 0.74
N GLU A 280 18.00 16.55 0.23
CA GLU A 280 16.88 17.02 1.07
C GLU A 280 16.14 15.89 1.80
N LYS A 281 16.16 14.66 1.27
CA LYS A 281 15.34 13.54 1.75
C LYS A 281 16.16 12.37 2.30
N LEU A 282 17.33 12.13 1.75
CA LEU A 282 18.11 10.94 1.99
C LEU A 282 19.56 11.28 2.33
N ALA A 283 20.12 10.54 3.27
CA ALA A 283 21.52 10.56 3.64
C ALA A 283 22.13 9.18 3.36
N VAL A 284 23.31 9.15 2.76
CA VAL A 284 24.06 7.93 2.46
C VAL A 284 25.28 7.86 3.35
N TYR A 285 25.28 6.88 4.22
CA TYR A 285 26.42 6.55 5.06
C TYR A 285 27.14 5.34 4.46
N VAL A 286 28.45 5.34 4.50
CA VAL A 286 29.26 4.24 3.99
C VAL A 286 30.19 3.74 5.10
N GLY A 287 30.24 2.44 5.27
CA GLY A 287 31.09 1.76 6.22
C GLY A 287 31.73 0.51 5.59
N ASP A 288 32.83 0.06 6.20
CA ASP A 288 33.54 -1.15 5.78
C ASP A 288 32.98 -2.41 6.45
N ARG A 289 31.88 -2.26 7.19
CA ARG A 289 31.23 -3.34 7.93
C ARG A 289 29.74 -3.33 7.72
N ASN A 290 29.19 -4.54 7.63
CA ASN A 290 27.77 -4.77 7.61
C ASN A 290 27.22 -4.91 9.03
N TYR A 291 26.35 -3.98 9.44
CA TYR A 291 25.76 -3.92 10.78
C TYR A 291 24.30 -4.43 10.82
N VAL A 292 23.68 -4.69 9.66
CA VAL A 292 22.28 -5.15 9.65
C VAL A 292 22.23 -6.64 9.90
N GLU A 293 21.54 -7.02 10.98
CA GLU A 293 21.29 -8.41 11.35
C GLU A 293 19.85 -8.82 11.00
N LEU A 294 19.67 -10.08 10.63
CA LEU A 294 18.40 -10.67 10.23
C LEU A 294 17.68 -11.31 11.43
#